data_9fa3d3ce471fc4f2f824e4171b5eb25b
#
_entry.id   9fa3d3ce471fc4f2f824e4171b5eb25b
#
_cell.length_a   1.000
_cell.length_b   1.000
_cell.length_c   1.000
_cell.angle_alpha   90.00
_cell.angle_beta   90.00
_cell.angle_gamma   90.00
#
_symmetry.space_group_name_H-M   'P 1'
#
loop_
_entity.id
_entity.type
_entity.pdbx_description
1 polymer ?
#
loop_
_entity_poly.entity_id
_entity_poly.type
_entity_poly.pdbx_seq_one_letter_code
_entity_poly.pdbx_strand_id
1 'polypeptide(L)'
;SAASDVYKRQEKKTIGEQYMIFLRSFENYTYDITLGSKIIIFFFDSLTMNELPYYQHPYGILPQPISKWIELKIVEPLYGFLELVGQYLENNFLNYPLYELKRTELFYLLKKLYRKEELDYFFYLSSTHSAEFERLIAENYIKAKTVTDLAQMIGYGVNSFRMKFKKVFGIPAY
;
A
#
# COMPACT_ATOMS: atom_id res chain seq x y z
N SER A 1 -17.95 19.39 -9.27
CA SER A 1 -16.83 18.47 -8.99
C SER A 1 -17.34 17.30 -8.17
N ALA A 2 -17.15 16.10 -8.67
CA ALA A 2 -17.59 14.90 -7.97
C ALA A 2 -16.49 14.49 -6.98
N ALA A 3 -16.70 14.73 -5.71
CA ALA A 3 -15.84 14.23 -4.63
C ALA A 3 -16.42 12.94 -4.08
N SER A 4 -15.58 11.96 -3.78
CA SER A 4 -15.98 10.71 -3.16
C SER A 4 -15.47 10.65 -1.73
N ASP A 5 -16.27 10.07 -0.84
CA ASP A 5 -15.92 9.97 0.56
C ASP A 5 -15.44 8.57 0.91
N VAL A 6 -14.37 8.48 1.68
CA VAL A 6 -13.85 7.24 2.25
C VAL A 6 -13.89 7.34 3.77
N TYR A 7 -14.39 6.29 4.39
CA TYR A 7 -14.51 6.21 5.84
C TYR A 7 -13.63 5.11 6.41
N LYS A 8 -12.94 5.42 7.49
CA LYS A 8 -12.21 4.46 8.30
C LYS A 8 -12.67 4.57 9.74
N ARG A 9 -13.40 3.57 10.23
CA ARG A 9 -14.10 3.61 11.53
C ARG A 9 -15.08 4.78 11.58
N GLN A 10 -14.78 5.86 12.30
CA GLN A 10 -15.61 7.09 12.36
C GLN A 10 -14.95 8.28 11.66
N GLU A 11 -13.77 8.08 11.06
CA GLU A 11 -13.06 9.14 10.34
C GLU A 11 -13.50 9.17 8.89
N LYS A 12 -13.97 10.30 8.43
CA LYS A 12 -14.38 10.58 7.04
C LYS A 12 -13.25 11.31 6.32
N LYS A 13 -12.95 10.90 5.11
CA LYS A 13 -12.06 11.62 4.19
C LYS A 13 -12.76 11.82 2.86
N THR A 14 -12.92 13.06 2.47
CA THR A 14 -13.40 13.43 1.13
C THR A 14 -12.21 13.48 0.18
N ILE A 15 -12.29 12.76 -0.93
CA ILE A 15 -11.27 12.71 -1.97
C ILE A 15 -11.79 13.48 -3.17
N GLY A 16 -11.03 14.50 -3.58
CA GLY A 16 -11.36 15.31 -4.74
C GLY A 16 -11.18 14.57 -6.07
N GLU A 17 -11.72 15.15 -7.13
CA GLU A 17 -11.45 14.67 -8.49
C GLU A 17 -9.95 14.69 -8.81
N GLN A 18 -9.51 13.68 -9.56
CA GLN A 18 -8.12 13.54 -9.96
C GLN A 18 -7.14 13.43 -8.78
N TYR A 19 -7.59 12.84 -7.67
CA TYR A 19 -6.71 12.48 -6.58
C TYR A 19 -6.72 10.97 -6.37
N MET A 20 -5.58 10.43 -5.94
CA MET A 20 -5.45 9.05 -5.50
C MET A 20 -5.02 9.00 -4.05
N ILE A 21 -5.45 7.94 -3.37
CA ILE A 21 -5.04 7.62 -2.00
C ILE A 21 -4.57 6.18 -1.93
N PHE A 22 -3.72 5.90 -0.97
CA PHE A 22 -3.32 4.54 -0.65
C PHE A 22 -4.11 4.03 0.56
N LEU A 23 -4.74 2.88 0.40
CA LEU A 23 -5.52 2.21 1.44
C LEU A 23 -4.80 0.94 1.90
N ARG A 24 -4.77 0.71 3.20
CA ARG A 24 -4.13 -0.48 3.77
C ARG A 24 -5.04 -1.70 3.66
N SER A 25 -4.49 -2.84 3.26
CA SER A 25 -5.25 -4.09 3.07
C SER A 25 -5.83 -4.70 4.36
N PHE A 26 -5.43 -4.23 5.55
CA PHE A 26 -5.87 -4.78 6.84
C PHE A 26 -6.91 -3.92 7.57
N GLU A 27 -7.36 -2.85 6.94
CA GLU A 27 -8.30 -1.93 7.53
C GLU A 27 -9.61 -1.98 6.77
N ASN A 28 -10.71 -1.84 7.49
CA ASN A 28 -12.04 -1.77 6.88
C ASN A 28 -12.32 -0.33 6.48
N TYR A 29 -12.66 -0.15 5.22
CA TYR A 29 -13.07 1.12 4.65
C TYR A 29 -14.49 1.00 4.09
N THR A 30 -15.26 2.05 4.24
CA THR A 30 -16.55 2.24 3.58
C THR A 30 -16.42 3.42 2.62
N TYR A 31 -17.07 3.35 1.48
CA TYR A 31 -16.96 4.36 0.43
C TYR A 31 -18.36 4.90 0.11
N ASP A 32 -18.49 6.21 0.09
CA ASP A 32 -19.61 6.90 -0.52
C ASP A 32 -19.16 7.53 -1.83
N ILE A 33 -19.66 7.00 -2.93
CA ILE A 33 -19.28 7.42 -4.28
C ILE A 33 -20.33 8.37 -4.81
N THR A 34 -19.92 9.57 -5.17
CA THR A 34 -20.81 10.54 -5.80
C THR A 34 -21.28 10.02 -7.15
N LEU A 35 -22.58 10.17 -7.43
CA LEU A 35 -23.18 9.73 -8.68
C LEU A 35 -22.44 10.31 -9.90
N GLY A 36 -22.06 9.45 -10.84
CA GLY A 36 -21.30 9.83 -12.03
C GLY A 36 -19.78 9.83 -11.87
N SER A 37 -19.25 9.56 -10.65
CA SER A 37 -17.81 9.41 -10.45
C SER A 37 -17.34 8.04 -10.96
N LYS A 38 -16.13 8.00 -11.55
CA LYS A 38 -15.41 6.77 -11.85
C LYS A 38 -14.30 6.58 -10.82
N ILE A 39 -14.23 5.40 -10.22
CA ILE A 39 -13.17 5.01 -9.29
C ILE A 39 -12.51 3.74 -9.81
N ILE A 40 -11.19 3.73 -9.85
CA ILE A 40 -10.39 2.55 -10.16
C ILE A 40 -9.64 2.15 -8.90
N ILE A 41 -9.78 0.89 -8.50
CA ILE A 41 -9.10 0.34 -7.33
C ILE A 41 -8.09 -0.69 -7.81
N PHE A 42 -6.82 -0.47 -7.51
CA PHE A 42 -5.75 -1.43 -7.71
C PHE A 42 -5.50 -2.19 -6.40
N PHE A 43 -5.54 -3.51 -6.46
CA PHE A 43 -5.22 -4.36 -5.32
C PHE A 43 -3.79 -4.88 -5.45
N PHE A 44 -3.02 -4.74 -4.38
CA PHE A 44 -1.65 -5.26 -4.33
C PHE A 44 -1.52 -6.20 -3.13
N ASP A 45 -1.16 -7.45 -3.38
CA ASP A 45 -0.88 -8.41 -2.30
C ASP A 45 0.43 -8.09 -1.60
N SER A 46 1.41 -7.63 -2.35
CA SER A 46 2.71 -7.18 -1.86
C SER A 46 3.30 -6.16 -2.83
N LEU A 47 4.08 -5.24 -2.31
CA LEU A 47 4.89 -4.33 -3.10
C LEU A 47 6.31 -4.86 -3.12
N THR A 48 6.85 -5.08 -4.31
CA THR A 48 8.22 -5.58 -4.48
C THR A 48 9.23 -4.45 -4.43
N MET A 49 10.50 -4.78 -4.16
CA MET A 49 11.61 -3.82 -4.19
C MET A 49 11.75 -3.13 -5.55
N ASN A 50 11.37 -3.79 -6.64
CA ASN A 50 11.39 -3.19 -7.98
C ASN A 50 10.26 -2.16 -8.17
N GLU A 51 9.14 -2.34 -7.49
CA GLU A 51 8.02 -1.40 -7.54
C GLU A 51 8.28 -0.17 -6.67
N LEU A 52 8.88 -0.38 -5.50
CA LEU A 52 9.24 0.68 -4.55
C LEU A 52 10.72 0.60 -4.16
N PRO A 53 11.68 0.90 -5.08
CA PRO A 53 13.11 0.76 -4.83
C PRO A 53 13.64 1.68 -3.72
N TYR A 54 12.88 2.64 -3.27
CA TYR A 54 13.25 3.62 -2.24
C TYR A 54 12.98 3.15 -0.82
N TYR A 55 12.40 1.96 -0.69
CA TYR A 55 12.08 1.34 0.60
C TYR A 55 13.30 0.86 1.38
N GLN A 56 14.48 1.01 0.84
CA GLN A 56 15.73 0.80 1.57
C GLN A 56 16.12 2.09 2.32
N HIS A 57 15.30 2.53 3.27
CA HIS A 57 15.84 3.34 4.33
C HIS A 57 16.35 2.39 5.42
N PRO A 58 17.63 2.05 5.42
CA PRO A 58 18.24 1.52 6.61
C PRO A 58 18.22 2.66 7.64
N TYR A 59 17.32 2.59 8.59
CA TYR A 59 17.30 3.49 9.76
C TYR A 59 16.95 4.98 9.57
N GLY A 60 16.36 5.37 8.48
CA GLY A 60 15.80 6.72 8.36
C GLY A 60 14.43 6.79 9.01
N ILE A 61 14.32 7.49 10.14
CA ILE A 61 13.04 7.90 10.70
C ILE A 61 12.43 8.89 9.71
N LEU A 62 11.52 8.42 8.84
CA LEU A 62 10.68 9.34 8.09
C LEU A 62 9.86 10.14 9.11
N PRO A 63 9.82 11.47 9.00
CA PRO A 63 8.96 12.25 9.87
C PRO A 63 7.55 11.71 9.77
N GLN A 64 6.91 11.47 10.91
CA GLN A 64 5.55 10.95 10.93
C GLN A 64 4.65 11.86 10.11
N PRO A 65 3.88 11.33 9.15
CA PRO A 65 2.99 12.16 8.37
C PRO A 65 1.98 12.84 9.30
N ILE A 66 1.77 14.13 9.11
CA ILE A 66 0.83 14.96 9.87
C ILE A 66 -0.61 14.45 9.66
N SER A 67 -0.87 13.78 8.54
CA SER A 67 -2.18 13.22 8.17
C SER A 67 -2.11 11.71 8.00
N LYS A 68 -3.12 11.01 8.48
CA LYS A 68 -3.33 9.58 8.23
C LYS A 68 -3.70 9.27 6.77
N TRP A 69 -4.10 10.30 6.03
CA TRP A 69 -4.55 10.23 4.65
C TRP A 69 -3.61 11.08 3.80
N ILE A 70 -2.87 10.45 2.94
CA ILE A 70 -1.98 11.13 2.00
C ILE A 70 -2.61 11.01 0.62
N GLU A 71 -2.84 12.16 0.01
CA GLU A 71 -3.39 12.27 -1.33
C GLU A 71 -2.29 12.68 -2.29
N LEU A 72 -2.28 12.04 -3.47
CA LEU A 72 -1.48 12.50 -4.58
C LEU A 72 -2.41 12.94 -5.71
N LYS A 73 -2.13 14.09 -6.29
CA LYS A 73 -2.87 14.57 -7.45
C LYS A 73 -2.50 13.72 -8.67
N ILE A 74 -3.51 13.22 -9.37
CA ILE A 74 -3.31 12.52 -10.64
C ILE A 74 -2.95 13.57 -11.71
N VAL A 75 -1.79 13.40 -12.30
CA VAL A 75 -1.28 14.27 -13.36
C VAL A 75 -1.23 13.53 -14.69
N GLU A 76 -1.24 14.26 -15.79
CA GLU A 76 -0.89 13.69 -17.10
C GLU A 76 0.54 13.13 -17.05
N PRO A 77 0.92 12.03 -17.61
CA PRO A 77 0.25 10.93 -18.35
C PRO A 77 -0.45 9.88 -17.48
N LEU A 78 -0.41 9.96 -16.13
CA LEU A 78 -1.07 8.99 -15.27
C LEU A 78 -2.60 9.00 -15.49
N TYR A 79 -3.17 10.17 -15.74
CA TYR A 79 -4.60 10.29 -16.07
C TYR A 79 -4.94 9.49 -17.33
N GLY A 80 -4.20 9.65 -18.43
CA GLY A 80 -4.40 8.89 -19.66
C GLY A 80 -4.23 7.38 -19.48
N PHE A 81 -3.27 6.96 -18.64
CA PHE A 81 -3.11 5.56 -18.26
C PHE A 81 -4.35 5.01 -17.54
N LEU A 82 -4.90 5.75 -16.58
CA LEU A 82 -6.09 5.34 -15.84
C LEU A 82 -7.33 5.29 -16.72
N GLU A 83 -7.48 6.24 -17.65
CA GLU A 83 -8.56 6.20 -18.67
C GLU A 83 -8.49 4.93 -19.53
N LEU A 84 -7.29 4.56 -19.98
CA LEU A 84 -7.08 3.33 -20.76
C LEU A 84 -7.39 2.07 -19.94
N VAL A 85 -6.96 2.02 -18.68
CA VAL A 85 -7.30 0.91 -17.77
C VAL A 85 -8.82 0.83 -17.56
N GLY A 86 -9.49 1.97 -17.38
CA GLY A 86 -10.94 2.04 -17.29
C GLY A 86 -11.64 1.44 -18.51
N GLN A 87 -11.18 1.76 -19.72
CA GLN A 87 -11.70 1.17 -20.96
C GLN A 87 -11.50 -0.36 -21.03
N TYR A 88 -10.34 -0.86 -20.55
CA TYR A 88 -10.10 -2.30 -20.46
C TYR A 88 -11.05 -3.00 -19.51
N LEU A 89 -11.35 -2.37 -18.36
CA LEU A 89 -12.32 -2.90 -17.40
C LEU A 89 -13.73 -2.90 -17.95
N GLU A 90 -14.17 -1.81 -18.56
CA GLU A 90 -15.51 -1.68 -19.18
C GLU A 90 -15.75 -2.71 -20.30
N ASN A 91 -14.70 -3.07 -21.05
CA ASN A 91 -14.77 -4.04 -22.15
C ASN A 91 -14.35 -5.47 -21.74
N ASN A 92 -14.13 -5.75 -20.48
CA ASN A 92 -13.67 -7.05 -19.97
C ASN A 92 -12.38 -7.56 -20.64
N PHE A 93 -11.47 -6.66 -21.03
CA PHE A 93 -10.19 -7.03 -21.64
C PHE A 93 -9.12 -7.33 -20.58
N LEU A 94 -9.34 -6.92 -19.32
CA LEU A 94 -8.35 -7.09 -18.28
C LEU A 94 -8.28 -8.57 -17.83
N ASN A 95 -7.18 -9.22 -18.18
CA ASN A 95 -6.81 -10.55 -17.71
C ASN A 95 -5.53 -10.48 -16.87
N TYR A 96 -5.14 -11.59 -16.22
CA TYR A 96 -3.98 -11.58 -15.34
C TYR A 96 -2.67 -11.09 -16.00
N PRO A 97 -2.28 -11.56 -17.21
CA PRO A 97 -1.09 -11.04 -17.89
C PRO A 97 -1.15 -9.53 -18.16
N LEU A 98 -2.30 -9.02 -18.63
CA LEU A 98 -2.46 -7.60 -18.88
C LEU A 98 -2.46 -6.79 -17.57
N TYR A 99 -3.04 -7.34 -16.52
CA TYR A 99 -2.99 -6.73 -15.19
C TYR A 99 -1.53 -6.55 -14.71
N GLU A 100 -0.68 -7.56 -14.82
CA GLU A 100 0.73 -7.47 -14.42
C GLU A 100 1.51 -6.42 -15.25
N LEU A 101 1.24 -6.33 -16.54
CA LEU A 101 1.81 -5.29 -17.40
C LEU A 101 1.35 -3.90 -16.94
N LYS A 102 0.07 -3.72 -16.69
CA LYS A 102 -0.50 -2.43 -16.25
C LYS A 102 -0.05 -2.06 -14.83
N ARG A 103 0.13 -3.03 -13.95
CA ARG A 103 0.74 -2.84 -12.64
C ARG A 103 2.17 -2.31 -12.77
N THR A 104 2.98 -2.93 -13.60
CA THR A 104 4.37 -2.51 -13.86
C THR A 104 4.42 -1.08 -14.42
N GLU A 105 3.57 -0.78 -15.39
CA GLU A 105 3.45 0.54 -16.00
C GLU A 105 3.02 1.60 -14.95
N LEU A 106 2.04 1.28 -14.10
CA LEU A 106 1.61 2.16 -13.02
C LEU A 106 2.79 2.57 -12.13
N PHE A 107 3.56 1.60 -11.62
CA PHE A 107 4.70 1.90 -10.76
C PHE A 107 5.83 2.64 -11.47
N TYR A 108 6.01 2.38 -12.76
CA TYR A 108 6.94 3.15 -13.58
C TYR A 108 6.51 4.62 -13.68
N LEU A 109 5.23 4.88 -13.98
CA LEU A 109 4.67 6.22 -14.07
C LEU A 109 4.76 6.95 -12.72
N LEU A 110 4.38 6.30 -11.63
CA LEU A 110 4.48 6.88 -10.28
C LEU A 110 5.91 7.37 -10.00
N LYS A 111 6.92 6.55 -10.27
CA LYS A 111 8.33 6.91 -10.06
C LYS A 111 8.82 8.04 -10.97
N LYS A 112 8.22 8.23 -12.13
CA LYS A 112 8.62 9.28 -13.08
C LYS A 112 7.91 10.60 -12.85
N LEU A 113 6.68 10.56 -12.36
CA LEU A 113 5.81 11.72 -12.25
C LEU A 113 5.86 12.39 -10.87
N TYR A 114 6.20 11.62 -9.82
CA TYR A 114 6.22 12.13 -8.45
C TYR A 114 7.63 12.08 -7.87
N ARG A 115 7.91 13.02 -6.96
CA ARG A 115 9.18 13.03 -6.25
C ARG A 115 9.25 11.84 -5.30
N LYS A 116 10.48 11.41 -5.02
CA LYS A 116 10.74 10.31 -4.09
C LYS A 116 10.05 10.53 -2.74
N GLU A 117 10.17 11.72 -2.20
CA GLU A 117 9.61 12.09 -0.90
C GLU A 117 8.08 11.98 -0.89
N GLU A 118 7.42 12.37 -1.99
CA GLU A 118 5.96 12.25 -2.13
C GLU A 118 5.52 10.78 -2.14
N LEU A 119 6.23 9.93 -2.86
CA LEU A 119 5.97 8.50 -2.89
C LEU A 119 6.31 7.80 -1.57
N ASP A 120 7.40 8.18 -0.92
CA ASP A 120 7.78 7.68 0.40
C ASP A 120 6.68 7.97 1.42
N TYR A 121 6.12 9.17 1.43
CA TYR A 121 4.96 9.51 2.27
C TYR A 121 3.69 8.77 1.84
N PHE A 122 3.40 8.71 0.55
CA PHE A 122 2.19 8.06 0.02
C PHE A 122 2.12 6.59 0.41
N PHE A 123 3.23 5.89 0.28
CA PHE A 123 3.34 4.48 0.66
C PHE A 123 3.81 4.26 2.10
N TYR A 124 4.14 5.31 2.85
CA TYR A 124 4.64 5.23 4.23
C TYR A 124 3.76 4.35 5.12
N LEU A 125 2.47 4.49 4.96
CA LEU A 125 1.51 3.72 5.75
C LEU A 125 1.47 2.22 5.38
N SER A 126 1.94 1.84 4.19
CA SER A 126 2.07 0.42 3.81
C SER A 126 3.31 -0.23 4.44
N SER A 127 4.34 0.57 4.67
CA SER A 127 5.64 0.12 5.18
C SER A 127 5.69 -0.05 6.68
N THR A 128 5.02 0.85 7.41
CA THR A 128 5.22 0.94 8.86
C THR A 128 4.92 -0.34 9.60
N HIS A 129 3.92 -1.12 9.17
CA HIS A 129 3.62 -2.41 9.81
C HIS A 129 4.55 -3.54 9.40
N SER A 130 5.04 -3.52 8.17
CA SER A 130 6.02 -4.50 7.69
C SER A 130 7.41 -4.16 8.22
N ALA A 131 7.86 -2.93 8.04
CA ALA A 131 9.17 -2.48 8.51
C ALA A 131 9.29 -2.51 10.04
N GLU A 132 8.24 -2.16 10.78
CA GLU A 132 8.23 -2.30 12.24
C GLU A 132 8.29 -3.77 12.66
N PHE A 133 7.55 -4.64 11.98
CA PHE A 133 7.60 -6.07 12.25
C PHE A 133 8.97 -6.67 11.94
N GLU A 134 9.57 -6.31 10.81
CA GLU A 134 10.93 -6.70 10.42
C GLU A 134 11.96 -6.21 11.44
N ARG A 135 11.85 -4.96 11.88
CA ARG A 135 12.71 -4.38 12.91
C ARG A 135 12.58 -5.13 14.24
N LEU A 136 11.34 -5.37 14.69
CA LEU A 136 11.08 -6.10 15.93
C LEU A 136 11.65 -7.53 15.88
N ILE A 137 11.55 -8.18 14.72
CA ILE A 137 12.18 -9.48 14.49
C ILE A 137 13.68 -9.36 14.56
N ALA A 138 14.29 -8.42 13.82
CA ALA A 138 15.74 -8.24 13.77
C ALA A 138 16.34 -7.93 15.16
N GLU A 139 15.63 -7.18 16.00
CA GLU A 139 16.07 -6.86 17.37
C GLU A 139 15.95 -8.01 18.37
N ASN A 140 15.05 -8.97 18.09
CA ASN A 140 14.70 -9.99 19.07
C ASN A 140 15.05 -11.42 18.66
N TYR A 141 15.29 -11.70 17.34
CA TYR A 141 15.49 -13.08 16.88
C TYR A 141 16.70 -13.78 17.52
N ILE A 142 17.77 -13.03 17.84
CA ILE A 142 18.97 -13.59 18.50
C ILE A 142 18.67 -13.98 19.95
N LYS A 143 17.73 -13.30 20.59
CA LYS A 143 17.34 -13.51 21.98
C LYS A 143 16.28 -14.61 22.14
N ALA A 144 15.51 -14.83 21.10
CA ALA A 144 14.43 -15.82 21.09
C ALA A 144 15.00 -17.22 20.86
N LYS A 145 14.55 -18.19 21.67
CA LYS A 145 14.96 -19.60 21.52
C LYS A 145 14.01 -20.36 20.58
N THR A 146 12.79 -19.89 20.47
CA THR A 146 11.74 -20.51 19.66
C THR A 146 10.91 -19.46 18.93
N VAL A 147 10.18 -19.89 17.89
CA VAL A 147 9.20 -19.02 17.21
C VAL A 147 8.11 -18.52 18.16
N THR A 148 7.75 -19.33 19.14
CA THR A 148 6.78 -18.95 20.19
C THR A 148 7.32 -17.84 21.05
N ASP A 149 8.58 -17.93 21.49
CA ASP A 149 9.23 -16.89 22.27
C ASP A 149 9.33 -15.60 21.48
N LEU A 150 9.75 -15.68 20.21
CA LEU A 150 9.85 -14.51 19.33
C LEU A 150 8.50 -13.81 19.14
N ALA A 151 7.45 -14.59 18.91
CA ALA A 151 6.09 -14.05 18.79
C ALA A 151 5.67 -13.30 20.06
N GLN A 152 5.89 -13.91 21.23
CA GLN A 152 5.57 -13.29 22.53
C GLN A 152 6.39 -12.01 22.79
N MET A 153 7.70 -12.03 22.51
CA MET A 153 8.59 -10.88 22.70
C MET A 153 8.14 -9.67 21.91
N ILE A 154 7.56 -9.88 20.74
CA ILE A 154 7.08 -8.78 19.89
C ILE A 154 5.56 -8.54 20.00
N GLY A 155 4.90 -9.17 21.00
CA GLY A 155 3.50 -8.92 21.32
C GLY A 155 2.48 -9.58 20.38
N TYR A 156 2.85 -10.67 19.70
CA TYR A 156 1.98 -11.41 18.78
C TYR A 156 1.57 -12.78 19.34
N GLY A 157 0.33 -13.17 19.06
CA GLY A 157 -0.05 -14.59 19.17
C GLY A 157 0.66 -15.43 18.11
N VAL A 158 1.07 -16.67 18.44
CA VAL A 158 1.91 -17.52 17.58
C VAL A 158 1.33 -17.71 16.17
N ASN A 159 0.02 -17.94 16.06
CA ASN A 159 -0.62 -18.11 14.76
C ASN A 159 -0.62 -16.84 13.92
N SER A 160 -0.94 -15.69 14.54
CA SER A 160 -0.89 -14.38 13.88
C SER A 160 0.53 -14.01 13.46
N PHE A 161 1.51 -14.35 14.30
CA PHE A 161 2.93 -14.20 13.98
C PHE A 161 3.33 -15.00 12.74
N ARG A 162 3.02 -16.29 12.70
CA ARG A 162 3.36 -17.18 11.57
C ARG A 162 2.73 -16.72 10.27
N MET A 163 1.47 -16.30 10.28
CA MET A 163 0.81 -15.75 9.11
C MET A 163 1.48 -14.47 8.64
N LYS A 164 1.75 -13.54 9.55
CA LYS A 164 2.41 -12.27 9.24
C LYS A 164 3.85 -12.46 8.76
N PHE A 165 4.60 -13.36 9.41
CA PHE A 165 5.96 -13.71 9.02
C PHE A 165 6.02 -14.25 7.58
N LYS A 166 5.16 -15.24 7.26
CA LYS A 166 5.07 -15.77 5.90
C LYS A 166 4.70 -14.69 4.89
N LYS A 167 3.83 -13.76 5.27
CA LYS A 167 3.41 -12.67 4.39
C LYS A 167 4.55 -11.67 4.14
N VAL A 168 5.33 -11.33 5.17
CA VAL A 168 6.41 -10.32 5.09
C VAL A 168 7.67 -10.91 4.44
N PHE A 169 8.06 -12.12 4.83
CA PHE A 169 9.32 -12.73 4.38
C PHE A 169 9.16 -13.76 3.24
N GLY A 170 7.94 -14.11 2.86
CA GLY A 170 7.65 -15.09 1.82
C GLY A 170 7.92 -16.54 2.21
N ILE A 171 8.50 -16.78 3.39
CA ILE A 171 8.85 -18.12 3.94
C ILE A 171 8.15 -18.34 5.29
N PRO A 172 7.81 -19.59 5.65
CA PRO A 172 7.22 -19.87 6.95
C PRO A 172 8.25 -19.71 8.09
N ALA A 173 7.76 -19.33 9.28
CA ALA A 173 8.55 -19.31 10.51
C ALA A 173 8.57 -20.71 11.12
N TYR A 174 9.73 -21.33 11.20
CA TYR A 174 9.98 -22.64 11.82
C TYR A 174 10.70 -22.49 13.16
#